data_d5d4363b932826873e8e5615f603dc1c
#
_entry.id   d5d4363b932826873e8e5615f603dc1c
#
_cell.length_a   1.000
_cell.length_b   1.000
_cell.length_c   1.000
_cell.angle_alpha   90.00
_cell.angle_beta   90.00
_cell.angle_gamma   90.00
#
_symmetry.space_group_name_H-M   'P 1'
#
loop_
_entity.id
_entity.type
_entity.pdbx_description
1 polymer ?
#
loop_
_entity_poly.entity_id
_entity_poly.type
_entity_poly.pdbx_seq_one_letter_code
_entity_poly.pdbx_strand_id
1 'polypeptide(L)'
;DVTELARMLTGWTIIPLRLAGPRLDAPESAPGTPGGPADAMPGYWFNDRVHDRGEKRWLGRVVRPQGRAEGEQALEQLARHPATARHVSRKLVQYFVADEPDAALVDRLARVFLAEDGQIVPVLRALFESDAFWAPQHRGAKFKTPYHYALSALRACGATLPGRPAVLGLAGSLAAQGMPLYGCATPDGWRNTEAAWLNP
;
A
#
# COMPACT_ATOMS: atom_id res chain seq x y z
N ASP A 1 -5.82 12.46 -16.75
CA ASP A 1 -4.76 12.37 -15.72
C ASP A 1 -4.20 10.95 -15.59
N VAL A 2 -5.04 9.90 -15.56
CA VAL A 2 -4.57 8.50 -15.40
C VAL A 2 -3.64 8.07 -16.53
N THR A 3 -4.02 8.34 -17.78
CA THR A 3 -3.18 8.05 -18.96
C THR A 3 -1.85 8.79 -18.91
N GLU A 4 -1.88 10.06 -18.53
CA GLU A 4 -0.66 10.88 -18.44
C GLU A 4 0.27 10.38 -17.32
N LEU A 5 -0.28 10.00 -16.17
CA LEU A 5 0.49 9.34 -15.10
C LEU A 5 1.11 8.01 -15.59
N ALA A 6 0.34 7.20 -16.31
CA ALA A 6 0.86 5.96 -16.89
C ALA A 6 2.03 6.23 -17.84
N ARG A 7 1.97 7.30 -18.67
CA ARG A 7 3.07 7.74 -19.54
C ARG A 7 4.30 8.19 -18.74
N MET A 8 4.10 8.89 -17.60
CA MET A 8 5.20 9.31 -16.70
C MET A 8 5.88 8.11 -16.03
N LEU A 9 5.14 7.02 -15.79
CA LEU A 9 5.67 5.80 -15.18
C LEU A 9 6.19 4.78 -16.19
N THR A 10 6.13 5.07 -17.50
CA THR A 10 6.78 4.20 -18.50
C THR A 10 8.28 4.09 -18.22
N GLY A 11 8.86 2.93 -18.48
CA GLY A 11 10.25 2.65 -18.13
C GLY A 11 10.48 2.13 -16.71
N TRP A 12 9.52 2.32 -15.79
CA TRP A 12 9.56 1.70 -14.47
C TRP A 12 9.29 0.20 -14.61
N THR A 13 10.21 -0.64 -14.22
CA THR A 13 10.12 -2.09 -14.39
C THR A 13 10.74 -2.84 -13.22
N ILE A 14 10.58 -4.16 -13.24
CA ILE A 14 11.12 -5.07 -12.24
C ILE A 14 12.15 -5.97 -12.92
N ILE A 15 13.34 -6.06 -12.33
CA ILE A 15 14.28 -7.10 -12.70
C ILE A 15 13.82 -8.39 -12.03
N PRO A 16 13.47 -9.47 -12.80
CA PRO A 16 13.11 -10.74 -12.20
C PRO A 16 14.24 -11.27 -11.32
N LEU A 17 13.89 -11.75 -10.11
CA LEU A 17 14.86 -12.31 -9.15
C LEU A 17 15.75 -13.39 -9.76
N ARG A 18 15.31 -14.09 -10.80
CA ARG A 18 16.08 -15.10 -11.54
C ARG A 18 17.25 -14.52 -12.31
N LEU A 19 17.22 -13.22 -12.65
CA LEU A 19 18.32 -12.51 -13.32
C LEU A 19 19.19 -11.75 -12.32
N ALA A 20 18.67 -11.48 -11.12
CA ALA A 20 19.42 -11.03 -9.96
C ALA A 20 19.91 -12.24 -9.17
N GLY A 21 20.69 -13.13 -9.79
CA GLY A 21 21.38 -14.20 -9.08
C GLY A 21 22.28 -13.59 -7.99
N PRO A 22 22.67 -14.35 -6.94
CA PRO A 22 23.55 -13.85 -5.89
C PRO A 22 24.88 -13.44 -6.51
N ARG A 23 25.00 -12.20 -6.92
CA ARG A 23 26.26 -11.58 -7.34
C ARG A 23 27.01 -11.11 -6.09
N LEU A 24 27.38 -12.08 -5.26
CA LEU A 24 28.31 -11.81 -4.15
C LEU A 24 29.73 -11.48 -4.63
N ASP A 25 30.05 -11.77 -5.90
CA ASP A 25 31.41 -11.64 -6.45
C ASP A 25 31.43 -11.12 -7.90
N ALA A 26 30.44 -10.35 -8.35
CA ALA A 26 30.50 -9.77 -9.69
C ALA A 26 31.43 -8.55 -9.68
N PRO A 27 32.51 -8.55 -10.52
CA PRO A 27 33.32 -7.34 -10.69
C PRO A 27 32.46 -6.20 -11.24
N GLU A 28 32.76 -4.99 -10.82
CA GLU A 28 32.06 -3.72 -11.08
C GLU A 28 31.81 -3.40 -12.57
N SER A 29 32.21 -4.24 -13.46
CA SER A 29 32.12 -4.08 -14.92
C SER A 29 31.98 -5.41 -15.66
N ALA A 30 30.85 -6.10 -15.51
CA ALA A 30 30.51 -7.16 -16.45
C ALA A 30 29.97 -6.54 -17.74
N PRO A 31 30.67 -6.62 -18.89
CA PRO A 31 30.13 -6.18 -20.17
C PRO A 31 29.06 -7.18 -20.63
N GLY A 32 27.82 -6.76 -20.70
CA GLY A 32 26.75 -7.59 -21.26
C GLY A 32 25.38 -7.46 -20.63
N THR A 33 25.20 -6.71 -19.57
CA THR A 33 23.86 -6.38 -19.08
C THR A 33 23.46 -5.03 -19.67
N PRO A 34 22.50 -4.93 -20.59
CA PRO A 34 22.09 -3.63 -21.12
C PRO A 34 21.52 -2.78 -19.99
N GLY A 35 22.32 -1.83 -19.49
CA GLY A 35 21.87 -0.64 -18.80
C GLY A 35 21.23 -0.81 -17.40
N GLY A 36 21.61 -1.84 -16.62
CA GLY A 36 21.33 -1.84 -15.19
C GLY A 36 22.34 -0.97 -14.45
N PRO A 37 21.94 0.09 -13.72
CA PRO A 37 22.88 0.85 -12.89
C PRO A 37 23.39 -0.02 -11.74
N ALA A 38 24.63 0.25 -11.29
CA ALA A 38 25.26 -0.38 -10.12
C ALA A 38 24.42 -0.26 -8.82
N ASP A 39 23.47 0.65 -8.79
CA ASP A 39 22.60 1.01 -7.65
C ASP A 39 21.20 0.39 -7.73
N ALA A 40 20.95 -0.54 -8.68
CA ALA A 40 19.63 -1.16 -8.81
C ALA A 40 19.35 -2.03 -7.58
N MET A 41 18.48 -1.56 -6.69
CA MET A 41 17.89 -2.41 -5.67
C MET A 41 17.28 -3.66 -6.30
N PRO A 42 17.43 -4.85 -5.70
CA PRO A 42 16.77 -6.04 -6.19
C PRO A 42 15.27 -5.78 -6.35
N GLY A 43 14.79 -5.89 -7.58
CA GLY A 43 13.37 -5.74 -7.89
C GLY A 43 12.94 -4.47 -8.63
N TYR A 44 13.66 -3.37 -8.58
CA TYR A 44 13.33 -2.14 -9.31
C TYR A 44 14.42 -1.73 -10.29
N TRP A 45 14.01 -1.33 -11.48
CA TRP A 45 14.90 -0.77 -12.49
C TRP A 45 14.14 0.22 -13.39
N PHE A 46 14.78 1.33 -13.77
CA PHE A 46 14.26 2.25 -14.75
C PHE A 46 14.93 2.03 -16.12
N ASN A 47 14.13 1.74 -17.14
CA ASN A 47 14.57 1.56 -18.52
C ASN A 47 14.25 2.81 -19.35
N ASP A 48 15.22 3.70 -19.49
CA ASP A 48 15.07 4.94 -20.26
C ASP A 48 14.73 4.73 -21.75
N ARG A 49 15.07 3.54 -22.32
CA ARG A 49 14.82 3.25 -23.74
C ARG A 49 13.33 3.08 -24.07
N VAL A 50 12.53 2.68 -23.10
CA VAL A 50 11.07 2.46 -23.27
C VAL A 50 10.25 3.55 -22.59
N HIS A 51 10.92 4.56 -22.03
CA HIS A 51 10.23 5.70 -21.42
C HIS A 51 9.64 6.63 -22.49
N ASP A 52 8.41 7.08 -22.26
CA ASP A 52 7.74 8.06 -23.10
C ASP A 52 8.34 9.44 -22.88
N ARG A 53 9.02 9.95 -23.91
CA ARG A 53 9.72 11.25 -23.89
C ARG A 53 8.87 12.42 -24.35
N GLY A 54 7.57 12.24 -24.60
CA GLY A 54 6.66 13.32 -24.94
C GLY A 54 6.34 14.21 -23.74
N GLU A 55 5.97 15.46 -24.01
CA GLU A 55 5.37 16.33 -23.00
C GLU A 55 4.05 15.72 -22.49
N LYS A 56 3.75 15.88 -21.21
CA LYS A 56 2.54 15.37 -20.57
C LYS A 56 1.76 16.51 -19.92
N ARG A 57 0.44 16.34 -19.82
CA ARG A 57 -0.44 17.25 -19.06
C ARG A 57 -1.07 16.49 -17.91
N TRP A 58 -0.65 16.79 -16.70
CA TRP A 58 -1.08 16.04 -15.52
C TRP A 58 -1.44 16.96 -14.36
N LEU A 59 -2.61 16.74 -13.76
CA LEU A 59 -3.19 17.57 -12.69
C LEU A 59 -3.15 19.07 -13.02
N GLY A 60 -3.52 19.42 -14.27
CA GLY A 60 -3.55 20.80 -14.74
C GLY A 60 -2.18 21.44 -15.02
N ARG A 61 -1.08 20.70 -14.92
CA ARG A 61 0.29 21.18 -15.14
C ARG A 61 0.91 20.53 -16.37
N VAL A 62 1.80 21.25 -17.01
CA VAL A 62 2.65 20.73 -18.09
C VAL A 62 3.90 20.11 -17.43
N VAL A 63 4.13 18.83 -17.71
CA VAL A 63 5.31 18.09 -17.27
C VAL A 63 6.22 17.91 -18.48
N ARG A 64 7.38 18.56 -18.45
CA ARG A 64 8.40 18.40 -19.49
C ARG A 64 9.16 17.09 -19.31
N PRO A 65 9.70 16.52 -20.41
CA PRO A 65 10.45 15.27 -20.33
C PRO A 65 11.66 15.36 -19.41
N GLN A 66 11.72 14.48 -18.40
CA GLN A 66 12.80 14.39 -17.41
C GLN A 66 13.16 12.91 -17.06
N GLY A 67 12.64 11.97 -17.84
CA GLY A 67 12.91 10.55 -17.61
C GLY A 67 12.37 10.06 -16.25
N ARG A 68 13.18 9.34 -15.50
CA ARG A 68 12.80 8.78 -14.20
C ARG A 68 12.19 9.81 -13.22
N ALA A 69 12.71 11.02 -13.26
CA ALA A 69 12.28 12.10 -12.35
C ALA A 69 10.80 12.47 -12.52
N GLU A 70 10.20 12.27 -13.68
CA GLU A 70 8.77 12.51 -13.89
C GLU A 70 7.90 11.64 -12.98
N GLY A 71 8.18 10.35 -12.92
CA GLY A 71 7.47 9.41 -12.05
C GLY A 71 7.71 9.72 -10.58
N GLU A 72 8.95 10.04 -10.19
CA GLU A 72 9.30 10.39 -8.80
C GLU A 72 8.55 11.66 -8.35
N GLN A 73 8.54 12.70 -9.16
CA GLN A 73 7.80 13.94 -8.87
C GLN A 73 6.29 13.71 -8.81
N ALA A 74 5.75 12.84 -9.67
CA ALA A 74 4.33 12.50 -9.64
C ALA A 74 3.97 11.78 -8.32
N LEU A 75 4.77 10.81 -7.89
CA LEU A 75 4.54 10.10 -6.62
C LEU A 75 4.65 11.04 -5.43
N GLU A 76 5.63 11.94 -5.41
CA GLU A 76 5.78 12.94 -4.35
C GLU A 76 4.58 13.89 -4.30
N GLN A 77 4.11 14.37 -5.44
CA GLN A 77 2.93 15.23 -5.52
C GLN A 77 1.66 14.50 -5.08
N LEU A 78 1.48 13.24 -5.46
CA LEU A 78 0.36 12.42 -5.01
C LEU A 78 0.42 12.15 -3.50
N ALA A 79 1.59 11.88 -2.95
CA ALA A 79 1.76 11.63 -1.52
C ALA A 79 1.33 12.84 -0.67
N ARG A 80 1.58 14.05 -1.16
CA ARG A 80 1.21 15.32 -0.51
C ARG A 80 -0.15 15.88 -0.93
N HIS A 81 -0.89 15.14 -1.75
CA HIS A 81 -2.17 15.64 -2.26
C HIS A 81 -3.25 15.60 -1.17
N PRO A 82 -4.10 16.65 -1.03
CA PRO A 82 -5.18 16.66 -0.01
C PRO A 82 -6.15 15.47 -0.12
N ALA A 83 -6.43 15.00 -1.33
CA ALA A 83 -7.26 13.82 -1.55
C ALA A 83 -6.60 12.55 -0.98
N THR A 84 -5.27 12.42 -1.09
CA THR A 84 -4.51 11.30 -0.49
C THR A 84 -4.59 11.37 1.03
N ALA A 85 -4.35 12.54 1.61
CA ALA A 85 -4.46 12.74 3.05
C ALA A 85 -5.84 12.33 3.58
N ARG A 86 -6.91 12.77 2.90
CA ARG A 86 -8.30 12.41 3.27
C ARG A 86 -8.57 10.91 3.07
N HIS A 87 -8.10 10.33 1.98
CA HIS A 87 -8.26 8.91 1.69
C HIS A 87 -7.57 8.03 2.74
N VAL A 88 -6.30 8.30 3.03
CA VAL A 88 -5.52 7.55 4.04
C VAL A 88 -6.16 7.70 5.42
N SER A 89 -6.52 8.92 5.82
CA SER A 89 -7.20 9.19 7.10
C SER A 89 -8.53 8.44 7.20
N ARG A 90 -9.35 8.45 6.13
CA ARG A 90 -10.59 7.68 6.08
C ARG A 90 -10.35 6.18 6.26
N LYS A 91 -9.33 5.62 5.60
CA LYS A 91 -8.96 4.21 5.74
C LYS A 91 -8.50 3.87 7.16
N LEU A 92 -7.75 4.75 7.81
CA LEU A 92 -7.34 4.56 9.21
C LEU A 92 -8.54 4.59 10.17
N VAL A 93 -9.46 5.54 10.02
CA VAL A 93 -10.69 5.59 10.83
C VAL A 93 -11.54 4.36 10.57
N GLN A 94 -11.71 3.96 9.31
CA GLN A 94 -12.45 2.74 8.96
C GLN A 94 -11.81 1.50 9.57
N TYR A 95 -10.50 1.42 9.62
CA TYR A 95 -9.81 0.28 10.18
C TYR A 95 -9.91 0.19 11.69
N PHE A 96 -9.76 1.30 12.40
CA PHE A 96 -9.61 1.32 13.85
C PHE A 96 -10.88 1.70 14.62
N VAL A 97 -11.84 2.40 14.01
CA VAL A 97 -12.98 2.99 14.73
C VAL A 97 -14.31 2.40 14.31
N ALA A 98 -14.72 2.62 13.07
CA ALA A 98 -16.04 2.20 12.58
C ALA A 98 -16.04 1.98 11.06
N ASP A 99 -16.95 1.14 10.58
CA ASP A 99 -17.10 0.85 9.15
C ASP A 99 -17.51 2.10 8.36
N GLU A 100 -18.32 2.97 8.97
CA GLU A 100 -18.67 4.29 8.44
C GLU A 100 -17.88 5.37 9.20
N PRO A 101 -16.77 5.88 8.63
CA PRO A 101 -15.92 6.88 9.25
C PRO A 101 -16.65 8.22 9.45
N ASP A 102 -16.58 8.78 10.67
CA ASP A 102 -17.01 10.15 10.91
C ASP A 102 -16.19 11.15 10.09
N ALA A 103 -16.88 12.01 9.35
CA ALA A 103 -16.25 12.98 8.45
C ALA A 103 -15.39 14.02 9.19
N ALA A 104 -15.81 14.46 10.37
CA ALA A 104 -15.06 15.46 11.15
C ALA A 104 -13.74 14.89 11.66
N LEU A 105 -13.74 13.63 12.12
CA LEU A 105 -12.52 12.92 12.51
C LEU A 105 -11.59 12.72 11.31
N VAL A 106 -12.12 12.29 10.17
CA VAL A 106 -11.33 12.12 8.93
C VAL A 106 -10.67 13.43 8.52
N ASP A 107 -11.41 14.54 8.54
CA ASP A 107 -10.89 15.86 8.16
C ASP A 107 -9.82 16.37 9.15
N ARG A 108 -9.99 16.09 10.45
CA ARG A 108 -8.97 16.37 11.46
C ARG A 108 -7.67 15.63 11.18
N LEU A 109 -7.77 14.32 10.95
CA LEU A 109 -6.58 13.49 10.66
C LEU A 109 -5.92 13.86 9.33
N ALA A 110 -6.70 14.22 8.31
CA ALA A 110 -6.17 14.68 7.04
C ALA A 110 -5.35 15.97 7.18
N ARG A 111 -5.76 16.89 8.07
CA ARG A 111 -4.96 18.08 8.39
C ARG A 111 -3.64 17.72 9.06
N VAL A 112 -3.66 16.78 10.01
CA VAL A 112 -2.43 16.29 10.65
C VAL A 112 -1.51 15.63 9.61
N PHE A 113 -2.06 14.79 8.73
CA PHE A 113 -1.30 14.15 7.66
C PHE A 113 -0.56 15.17 6.78
N LEU A 114 -1.24 16.24 6.37
CA LEU A 114 -0.63 17.29 5.54
C LEU A 114 0.39 18.12 6.32
N ALA A 115 0.13 18.43 7.59
CA ALA A 115 1.04 19.20 8.45
C ALA A 115 2.34 18.45 8.75
N GLU A 116 2.26 17.13 8.83
CA GLU A 116 3.37 16.23 9.17
C GLU A 116 3.99 15.55 7.93
N ASP A 117 3.78 16.12 6.75
CA ASP A 117 4.33 15.64 5.46
C ASP A 117 4.07 14.14 5.19
N GLY A 118 2.88 13.68 5.54
CA GLY A 118 2.44 12.28 5.31
C GLY A 118 2.94 11.26 6.34
N GLN A 119 3.57 11.69 7.43
CA GLN A 119 4.02 10.78 8.48
C GLN A 119 2.82 10.13 9.20
N ILE A 120 2.79 8.80 9.21
CA ILE A 120 1.64 8.04 9.75
C ILE A 120 1.61 8.04 11.29
N VAL A 121 2.76 8.07 11.96
CA VAL A 121 2.81 8.00 13.42
C VAL A 121 2.08 9.16 14.10
N PRO A 122 2.28 10.44 13.72
CA PRO A 122 1.49 11.55 14.24
C PRO A 122 -0.01 11.42 13.97
N VAL A 123 -0.40 10.92 12.78
CA VAL A 123 -1.80 10.70 12.42
C VAL A 123 -2.44 9.64 13.33
N LEU A 124 -1.76 8.51 13.56
CA LEU A 124 -2.23 7.47 14.49
C LEU A 124 -2.31 7.98 15.93
N ARG A 125 -1.35 8.79 16.37
CA ARG A 125 -1.40 9.42 17.69
C ARG A 125 -2.63 10.30 17.82
N ALA A 126 -2.88 11.20 16.86
CA ALA A 126 -4.06 12.06 16.84
C ALA A 126 -5.38 11.26 16.77
N LEU A 127 -5.39 10.09 16.14
CA LEU A 127 -6.53 9.17 16.14
C LEU A 127 -6.77 8.59 17.53
N PHE A 128 -5.75 7.98 18.15
CA PHE A 128 -5.90 7.29 19.44
C PHE A 128 -6.11 8.24 20.64
N GLU A 129 -5.68 9.49 20.52
CA GLU A 129 -5.93 10.55 21.50
C GLU A 129 -7.30 11.23 21.31
N SER A 130 -8.06 10.90 20.27
CA SER A 130 -9.35 11.51 20.02
C SER A 130 -10.45 10.90 20.87
N ASP A 131 -11.36 11.73 21.40
CA ASP A 131 -12.56 11.26 22.12
C ASP A 131 -13.42 10.32 21.25
N ALA A 132 -13.45 10.58 19.94
CA ALA A 132 -14.19 9.76 18.99
C ALA A 132 -13.70 8.30 18.96
N PHE A 133 -12.40 8.04 19.10
CA PHE A 133 -11.88 6.68 19.17
C PHE A 133 -12.37 5.93 20.42
N TRP A 134 -12.46 6.61 21.55
CA TRP A 134 -12.88 6.03 22.85
C TRP A 134 -14.38 6.05 23.09
N ALA A 135 -15.15 6.58 22.16
CA ALA A 135 -16.60 6.71 22.32
C ALA A 135 -17.25 5.32 22.51
N PRO A 136 -18.20 5.20 23.46
CA PRO A 136 -18.79 3.91 23.84
C PRO A 136 -19.40 3.13 22.67
N GLN A 137 -19.99 3.84 21.69
CA GLN A 137 -20.62 3.24 20.50
C GLN A 137 -19.62 2.49 19.59
N HIS A 138 -18.32 2.76 19.72
CA HIS A 138 -17.29 2.09 18.90
C HIS A 138 -16.67 0.86 19.57
N ARG A 139 -17.05 0.59 20.84
CA ARG A 139 -16.57 -0.61 21.54
C ARG A 139 -17.17 -1.87 20.93
N GLY A 140 -16.31 -2.74 20.41
CA GLY A 140 -16.74 -3.98 19.77
C GLY A 140 -17.49 -3.81 18.45
N ALA A 141 -17.53 -2.59 17.89
CA ALA A 141 -18.23 -2.29 16.65
C ALA A 141 -17.52 -2.81 15.41
N LYS A 142 -16.23 -3.12 15.50
CA LYS A 142 -15.47 -3.59 14.35
C LYS A 142 -15.61 -5.10 14.12
N PHE A 143 -16.09 -5.46 12.94
CA PHE A 143 -16.09 -6.83 12.46
C PHE A 143 -14.64 -7.33 12.22
N LYS A 144 -14.38 -8.57 12.58
CA LYS A 144 -13.10 -9.21 12.25
C LYS A 144 -13.21 -9.90 10.90
N THR A 145 -12.42 -9.45 9.94
CA THR A 145 -12.25 -10.18 8.69
C THR A 145 -11.75 -11.61 8.96
N PRO A 146 -11.91 -12.58 8.03
CA PRO A 146 -11.41 -13.95 8.19
C PRO A 146 -9.96 -14.01 8.70
N TYR A 147 -9.09 -13.17 8.16
CA TYR A 147 -7.68 -13.05 8.60
C TYR A 147 -7.56 -12.60 10.06
N HIS A 148 -8.23 -11.52 10.43
CA HIS A 148 -8.20 -11.02 11.80
C HIS A 148 -8.81 -11.99 12.80
N TYR A 149 -9.89 -12.67 12.41
CA TYR A 149 -10.54 -13.68 13.24
C TYR A 149 -9.61 -14.84 13.51
N ALA A 150 -9.04 -15.43 12.46
CA ALA A 150 -8.14 -16.58 12.58
C ALA A 150 -6.90 -16.25 13.44
N LEU A 151 -6.25 -15.10 13.22
CA LEU A 151 -5.10 -14.72 14.04
C LEU A 151 -5.48 -14.38 15.48
N SER A 152 -6.65 -13.76 15.71
CA SER A 152 -7.15 -13.51 17.07
C SER A 152 -7.42 -14.81 17.82
N ALA A 153 -8.03 -15.80 17.16
CA ALA A 153 -8.30 -17.11 17.75
C ALA A 153 -7.01 -17.84 18.12
N LEU A 154 -6.04 -17.89 17.21
CA LEU A 154 -4.73 -18.50 17.48
C LEU A 154 -4.03 -17.84 18.67
N ARG A 155 -4.05 -16.52 18.75
CA ARG A 155 -3.47 -15.78 19.88
C ARG A 155 -4.21 -16.05 21.20
N ALA A 156 -5.53 -16.06 21.17
CA ALA A 156 -6.35 -16.31 22.37
C ALA A 156 -6.15 -17.72 22.92
N CYS A 157 -5.96 -18.72 22.05
CA CYS A 157 -5.69 -20.10 22.43
C CYS A 157 -4.21 -20.38 22.76
N GLY A 158 -3.30 -19.41 22.62
CA GLY A 158 -1.86 -19.64 22.74
C GLY A 158 -1.32 -20.63 21.70
N ALA A 159 -2.04 -20.82 20.59
CA ALA A 159 -1.69 -21.80 19.58
C ALA A 159 -0.45 -21.37 18.78
N THR A 160 0.42 -22.33 18.49
CA THR A 160 1.55 -22.15 17.58
C THR A 160 1.25 -22.83 16.25
N LEU A 161 1.87 -22.37 15.20
CA LEU A 161 1.80 -22.99 13.87
C LEU A 161 3.11 -23.78 13.63
N PRO A 162 3.13 -25.09 13.95
CA PRO A 162 4.35 -25.86 13.80
C PRO A 162 4.63 -26.16 12.33
N GLY A 163 5.58 -25.45 11.78
CA GLY A 163 6.12 -25.68 10.45
C GLY A 163 5.21 -25.29 9.29
N ARG A 164 5.73 -25.51 8.09
CA ARG A 164 5.10 -25.15 6.82
C ARG A 164 3.70 -25.74 6.60
N PRO A 165 3.41 -27.03 6.93
CA PRO A 165 2.08 -27.59 6.70
C PRO A 165 0.95 -26.85 7.45
N ALA A 166 1.19 -26.47 8.71
CA ALA A 166 0.21 -25.73 9.51
C ALA A 166 -0.05 -24.32 8.95
N VAL A 167 1.00 -23.64 8.49
CA VAL A 167 0.88 -22.33 7.82
C VAL A 167 0.09 -22.45 6.52
N LEU A 168 0.36 -23.47 5.69
CA LEU A 168 -0.37 -23.71 4.45
C LEU A 168 -1.84 -24.10 4.72
N GLY A 169 -2.12 -24.87 5.77
CA GLY A 169 -3.48 -25.18 6.21
C GLY A 169 -4.26 -23.93 6.60
N LEU A 170 -3.65 -23.02 7.35
CA LEU A 170 -4.26 -21.74 7.68
C LEU A 170 -4.51 -20.88 6.43
N ALA A 171 -3.53 -20.80 5.54
CA ALA A 171 -3.69 -20.06 4.28
C ALA A 171 -4.82 -20.64 3.41
N GLY A 172 -4.94 -21.97 3.33
CA GLY A 172 -6.03 -22.65 2.65
C GLY A 172 -7.40 -22.37 3.27
N SER A 173 -7.47 -22.34 4.61
CA SER A 173 -8.69 -21.99 5.35
C SER A 173 -9.13 -20.54 5.06
N LEU A 174 -8.19 -19.60 5.01
CA LEU A 174 -8.48 -18.20 4.64
C LEU A 174 -8.97 -18.10 3.20
N ALA A 175 -8.37 -18.84 2.28
CA ALA A 175 -8.81 -18.88 0.89
C ALA A 175 -10.23 -19.44 0.74
N ALA A 176 -10.57 -20.50 1.48
CA ALA A 176 -11.91 -21.08 1.52
C ALA A 176 -12.98 -20.11 2.05
N GLN A 177 -12.57 -19.18 2.94
CA GLN A 177 -13.43 -18.10 3.44
C GLN A 177 -13.44 -16.86 2.53
N GLY A 178 -12.94 -16.96 1.31
CA GLY A 178 -12.92 -15.87 0.34
C GLY A 178 -11.81 -14.82 0.53
N MET A 179 -10.85 -15.06 1.44
CA MET A 179 -9.76 -14.14 1.71
C MET A 179 -8.37 -14.79 1.52
N PRO A 180 -8.04 -15.26 0.29
CA PRO A 180 -6.71 -15.79 0.05
C PRO A 180 -5.64 -14.73 0.32
N LEU A 181 -4.56 -15.12 1.00
CA LEU A 181 -3.43 -14.22 1.26
C LEU A 181 -2.83 -13.74 -0.07
N TYR A 182 -2.63 -12.44 -0.20
CA TYR A 182 -2.13 -11.79 -1.43
C TYR A 182 -3.01 -12.01 -2.67
N GLY A 183 -4.23 -12.53 -2.53
CA GLY A 183 -5.13 -12.86 -3.63
C GLY A 183 -6.22 -11.82 -3.89
N CYS A 184 -6.12 -10.60 -3.33
CA CYS A 184 -7.06 -9.54 -3.66
C CYS A 184 -6.89 -9.12 -5.12
N ALA A 185 -7.99 -9.13 -5.88
CA ALA A 185 -7.94 -8.84 -7.31
C ALA A 185 -7.77 -7.33 -7.60
N THR A 186 -8.08 -6.48 -6.64
CA THR A 186 -8.04 -5.02 -6.79
C THR A 186 -6.92 -4.41 -5.94
N PRO A 187 -6.29 -3.30 -6.38
CA PRO A 187 -5.15 -2.71 -5.69
C PRO A 187 -5.52 -2.01 -4.37
N ASP A 188 -6.80 -1.76 -4.12
CA ASP A 188 -7.31 -1.16 -2.88
C ASP A 188 -7.38 -2.14 -1.69
N GLY A 189 -7.08 -3.41 -1.94
CA GLY A 189 -7.02 -4.47 -0.93
C GLY A 189 -8.40 -4.97 -0.48
N TRP A 190 -8.39 -5.87 0.51
CA TRP A 190 -9.61 -6.44 1.07
C TRP A 190 -10.45 -5.39 1.78
N ARG A 191 -11.75 -5.42 1.57
CA ARG A 191 -12.69 -4.53 2.27
C ARG A 191 -12.68 -4.84 3.77
N ASN A 192 -12.62 -3.78 4.59
CA ASN A 192 -12.60 -3.88 6.05
C ASN A 192 -13.92 -3.39 6.64
N THR A 193 -15.03 -3.95 6.13
CA THR A 193 -16.38 -3.64 6.60
C THR A 193 -17.17 -4.93 6.81
N GLU A 194 -18.05 -4.94 7.79
CA GLU A 194 -18.90 -6.09 8.11
C GLU A 194 -19.70 -6.59 6.91
N ALA A 195 -20.35 -5.67 6.20
CA ALA A 195 -21.20 -5.98 5.04
C ALA A 195 -20.45 -6.71 3.89
N ALA A 196 -19.12 -6.61 3.85
CA ALA A 196 -18.35 -7.31 2.83
C ALA A 196 -18.11 -8.79 3.14
N TRP A 197 -18.30 -9.22 4.39
CA TRP A 197 -17.95 -10.55 4.87
C TRP A 197 -19.12 -11.34 5.45
N LEU A 198 -20.16 -10.66 5.93
CA LEU A 198 -21.40 -11.28 6.39
C LEU A 198 -22.39 -11.35 5.22
N ASN A 199 -22.09 -12.16 4.24
CA ASN A 199 -23.05 -12.54 3.20
C ASN A 199 -23.58 -13.94 3.50
N PRO A 200 -24.93 -14.12 3.54
CA PRO A 200 -25.53 -15.45 3.63
C PRO A 200 -25.26 -16.27 2.38
#